data_fcf6e8e469f86f503d53459299788261
#
_entry.id   fcf6e8e469f86f503d53459299788261
#
_cell.length_a   1.000
_cell.length_b   1.000
_cell.length_c   1.000
_cell.angle_alpha   90.00
_cell.angle_beta   90.00
_cell.angle_gamma   90.00
#
_symmetry.space_group_name_H-M   'P 1'
#
loop_
_entity.id
_entity.type
_entity.pdbx_description
1 polymer ?
#
loop_
_entity_poly.entity_id
_entity_poly.type
_entity_poly.pdbx_seq_one_letter_code
_entity_poly.pdbx_strand_id
1 'polypeptide(L)'
;WDPNKGPLPQPLIDDDVRFVSETLGLAADRLIPSLHLLSPTTATQRLGQGDLQAGDGFAAMRQQIADDDGLTLLECAGSLQEGLLYGLSLPQLAEGLDAGVLLVHLWQDSCSVDALLAAKQTLGNRLVGVVLNAVTPGEVESLERQVVPALENLGLPVFGVMPRSPLLRSVTVGELVRRLNARVICCEERQELLVETLSIGAMNVNSAMEFFRRRRNMAVVTGADRTDIQFAALEASTQCLILTGAGEPLPQLISRAEELDVPLLKVDHDTLATVEVIEQAFGHVRLHEAVKATYAFRLVEEHCRLDRLFSALNLPVHVA
;
A
#
# COMPACT_ATOMS: atom_id res chain seq x y z
N TRP A 1 17.90 1.02 -1.03
CA TRP A 1 19.35 0.81 -0.80
C TRP A 1 20.10 0.75 -2.12
N ASP A 2 21.25 1.40 -2.19
CA ASP A 2 22.15 1.39 -3.36
C ASP A 2 23.26 0.37 -3.12
N PRO A 3 23.33 -0.75 -3.87
CA PRO A 3 24.34 -1.79 -3.70
C PRO A 3 25.78 -1.30 -3.92
N ASN A 4 25.96 -0.10 -4.49
CA ASN A 4 27.28 0.49 -4.72
C ASN A 4 27.83 1.28 -3.52
N LYS A 5 27.08 1.40 -2.42
CA LYS A 5 27.45 2.19 -1.24
C LYS A 5 28.14 1.39 -0.11
N GLY A 6 28.63 0.20 -0.37
CA GLY A 6 29.37 -0.62 0.60
C GLY A 6 28.52 -1.59 1.43
N PRO A 7 29.12 -2.39 2.31
CA PRO A 7 28.40 -3.38 3.11
C PRO A 7 27.37 -2.72 4.01
N LEU A 8 26.20 -3.32 4.10
CA LEU A 8 25.09 -2.87 4.92
C LEU A 8 25.52 -2.73 6.39
N PRO A 9 25.40 -1.56 7.01
CA PRO A 9 25.60 -1.45 8.44
C PRO A 9 24.34 -1.97 9.15
N GLN A 10 24.42 -3.11 9.78
CA GLN A 10 23.41 -3.76 10.63
C GLN A 10 22.21 -4.42 9.90
N PRO A 11 21.54 -5.40 10.54
CA PRO A 11 20.41 -6.08 9.94
C PRO A 11 19.33 -5.05 9.55
N LEU A 12 18.97 -5.02 8.27
CA LEU A 12 17.97 -4.13 7.73
C LEU A 12 16.59 -4.58 8.21
N ILE A 13 16.01 -3.79 9.10
CA ILE A 13 14.59 -3.88 9.41
C ILE A 13 13.86 -3.03 8.38
N ASP A 14 12.90 -3.64 7.67
CA ASP A 14 12.04 -2.93 6.72
C ASP A 14 11.25 -1.82 7.43
N ASP A 15 11.00 -0.73 6.72
CA ASP A 15 10.27 0.42 7.28
C ASP A 15 8.83 0.05 7.65
N ASP A 16 8.20 -0.88 6.93
CA ASP A 16 6.85 -1.38 7.25
C ASP A 16 6.86 -2.17 8.56
N VAL A 17 7.86 -3.05 8.76
CA VAL A 17 8.04 -3.79 10.03
C VAL A 17 8.27 -2.84 11.20
N ARG A 18 9.08 -1.79 10.99
CA ARG A 18 9.32 -0.76 12.01
C ARG A 18 8.03 -0.02 12.38
N PHE A 19 7.28 0.44 11.39
CA PHE A 19 6.01 1.14 11.60
C PHE A 19 4.99 0.28 12.34
N VAL A 20 4.84 -0.99 11.94
CA VAL A 20 3.94 -1.94 12.63
C VAL A 20 4.38 -2.15 14.07
N SER A 21 5.68 -2.33 14.33
CA SER A 21 6.19 -2.52 15.69
C SER A 21 5.95 -1.30 16.58
N GLU A 22 6.19 -0.10 16.07
CA GLU A 22 5.92 1.15 16.78
C GLU A 22 4.42 1.31 17.08
N THR A 23 3.57 1.00 16.10
CA THR A 23 2.10 1.08 16.23
C THR A 23 1.56 0.10 17.26
N LEU A 24 2.14 -1.11 17.34
CA LEU A 24 1.76 -2.15 18.29
C LEU A 24 2.53 -2.10 19.61
N GLY A 25 3.50 -1.20 19.76
CA GLY A 25 4.36 -1.10 20.94
C GLY A 25 5.25 -2.34 21.17
N LEU A 26 5.68 -3.01 20.10
CA LEU A 26 6.54 -4.19 20.17
C LEU A 26 7.98 -3.80 20.53
N ALA A 27 8.63 -4.61 21.35
CA ALA A 27 10.04 -4.43 21.68
C ALA A 27 10.93 -4.73 20.45
N ALA A 28 12.04 -3.99 20.33
CA ALA A 28 12.93 -4.08 19.15
C ALA A 28 13.58 -5.48 18.97
N ASP A 29 13.74 -6.25 20.04
CA ASP A 29 14.27 -7.61 20.05
C ASP A 29 13.29 -8.65 19.47
N ARG A 30 12.02 -8.27 19.31
CA ARG A 30 11.00 -9.09 18.65
C ARG A 30 10.94 -8.89 17.13
N LEU A 31 11.69 -7.95 16.58
CA LEU A 31 11.71 -7.69 15.15
C LEU A 31 12.70 -8.60 14.45
N ILE A 32 12.21 -9.29 13.42
CA ILE A 32 13.04 -10.15 12.58
C ILE A 32 13.50 -9.35 11.37
N PRO A 33 14.82 -9.26 11.10
CA PRO A 33 15.32 -8.55 9.93
C PRO A 33 14.86 -9.17 8.62
N SER A 34 14.77 -8.35 7.57
CA SER A 34 14.51 -8.83 6.21
C SER A 34 15.57 -9.81 5.75
N LEU A 35 15.16 -10.94 5.18
CA LEU A 35 16.06 -12.03 4.79
C LEU A 35 16.99 -11.68 3.63
N HIS A 36 16.47 -10.99 2.62
CA HIS A 36 17.22 -10.65 1.42
C HIS A 36 16.71 -9.36 0.77
N LEU A 37 17.67 -8.63 0.23
CA LEU A 37 17.42 -7.59 -0.77
C LEU A 37 17.61 -8.22 -2.15
N LEU A 38 16.54 -8.29 -2.93
CA LEU A 38 16.57 -8.85 -4.29
C LEU A 38 17.19 -7.83 -5.24
N SER A 39 18.54 -7.77 -5.29
CA SER A 39 19.22 -6.91 -6.26
C SER A 39 19.42 -7.65 -7.59
N PRO A 40 19.35 -6.97 -8.74
CA PRO A 40 19.66 -7.58 -10.04
C PRO A 40 21.05 -8.20 -10.09
N THR A 41 22.03 -7.62 -9.42
CA THR A 41 23.41 -8.10 -9.34
C THR A 41 23.49 -9.45 -8.63
N THR A 42 22.85 -9.56 -7.47
CA THR A 42 22.77 -10.82 -6.70
C THR A 42 22.01 -11.90 -7.50
N ALA A 43 20.93 -11.52 -8.17
CA ALA A 43 20.16 -12.42 -9.02
C ALA A 43 21.03 -12.99 -10.15
N THR A 44 21.79 -12.16 -10.85
CA THR A 44 22.71 -12.57 -11.92
C THR A 44 23.79 -13.52 -11.40
N GLN A 45 24.34 -13.24 -10.22
CA GLN A 45 25.35 -14.10 -9.60
C GLN A 45 24.80 -15.49 -9.28
N ARG A 46 23.61 -15.56 -8.66
CA ARG A 46 22.95 -16.82 -8.32
C ARG A 46 22.60 -17.65 -9.57
N LEU A 47 22.09 -16.99 -10.61
CA LEU A 47 21.84 -17.64 -11.91
C LEU A 47 23.12 -18.24 -12.49
N GLY A 48 24.25 -17.55 -12.42
CA GLY A 48 25.53 -18.03 -12.89
C GLY A 48 26.08 -19.22 -12.09
N GLN A 49 25.74 -19.29 -10.80
CA GLN A 49 26.14 -20.38 -9.90
C GLN A 49 25.18 -21.58 -9.94
N GLY A 50 23.95 -21.41 -10.45
CA GLY A 50 22.90 -22.43 -10.42
C GLY A 50 22.43 -22.77 -9.01
N ASP A 51 22.66 -21.89 -8.03
CA ASP A 51 22.27 -22.09 -6.63
C ASP A 51 20.88 -21.52 -6.37
N LEU A 52 19.94 -22.42 -6.06
CA LEU A 52 18.54 -22.08 -5.73
C LEU A 52 18.20 -22.37 -4.25
N GLN A 53 19.20 -22.61 -3.41
CA GLN A 53 18.97 -22.92 -2.00
C GLN A 53 18.83 -21.64 -1.18
N ALA A 54 17.99 -21.69 -0.15
CA ALA A 54 17.94 -20.64 0.87
C ALA A 54 19.28 -20.62 1.64
N GLY A 55 19.81 -19.40 1.85
CA GLY A 55 21.09 -19.25 2.55
C GLY A 55 20.98 -19.32 4.08
N ASP A 56 22.13 -19.10 4.74
CA ASP A 56 22.25 -19.15 6.22
C ASP A 56 21.29 -18.18 6.94
N GLY A 57 20.91 -17.07 6.30
CA GLY A 57 19.93 -16.13 6.86
C GLY A 57 18.57 -16.77 7.10
N PHE A 58 18.11 -17.64 6.21
CA PHE A 58 16.85 -18.36 6.42
C PHE A 58 16.98 -19.40 7.56
N ALA A 59 18.10 -20.09 7.64
CA ALA A 59 18.34 -21.03 8.73
C ALA A 59 18.35 -20.32 10.11
N ALA A 60 19.01 -19.17 10.20
CA ALA A 60 19.04 -18.37 11.42
C ALA A 60 17.64 -17.85 11.81
N MET A 61 16.85 -17.33 10.85
CA MET A 61 15.48 -16.91 11.07
C MET A 61 14.60 -18.07 11.56
N ARG A 62 14.71 -19.22 10.91
CA ARG A 62 13.96 -20.43 11.33
C ARG A 62 14.26 -20.83 12.76
N GLN A 63 15.53 -20.75 13.18
CA GLN A 63 15.93 -21.03 14.55
C GLN A 63 15.34 -20.02 15.51
N GLN A 64 15.41 -18.72 15.19
CA GLN A 64 14.84 -17.66 16.02
C GLN A 64 13.32 -17.82 16.20
N ILE A 65 12.59 -18.19 15.14
CA ILE A 65 11.14 -18.44 15.22
C ILE A 65 10.84 -19.70 16.06
N ALA A 66 11.64 -20.75 15.94
CA ALA A 66 11.46 -21.99 16.70
C ALA A 66 11.72 -21.83 18.20
N ASP A 67 12.54 -20.86 18.58
CA ASP A 67 12.88 -20.57 19.97
C ASP A 67 11.87 -19.59 20.64
N ASP A 68 10.90 -19.02 19.88
CA ASP A 68 9.86 -18.11 20.36
C ASP A 68 8.51 -18.84 20.49
N ASP A 69 7.93 -18.81 21.68
CA ASP A 69 6.58 -19.36 21.96
C ASP A 69 5.45 -18.43 21.49
N GLY A 70 5.77 -17.29 20.88
CA GLY A 70 4.83 -16.27 20.43
C GLY A 70 4.27 -16.54 19.03
N LEU A 71 3.35 -15.66 18.60
CA LEU A 71 2.88 -15.61 17.22
C LEU A 71 3.85 -14.79 16.38
N THR A 72 4.39 -15.41 15.34
CA THR A 72 5.20 -14.73 14.33
C THR A 72 4.38 -14.47 13.08
N LEU A 73 4.33 -13.20 12.64
CA LEU A 73 3.72 -12.78 11.39
C LEU A 73 4.80 -12.46 10.38
N LEU A 74 4.72 -13.09 9.20
CA LEU A 74 5.64 -12.87 8.08
C LEU A 74 4.87 -12.25 6.91
N GLU A 75 5.26 -11.06 6.51
CA GLU A 75 4.84 -10.50 5.24
C GLU A 75 5.74 -11.04 4.13
N CYS A 76 5.11 -11.59 3.09
CA CYS A 76 5.79 -12.16 1.94
C CYS A 76 5.60 -11.29 0.70
N ALA A 77 6.38 -11.58 -0.35
CA ALA A 77 6.30 -10.91 -1.64
C ALA A 77 4.90 -10.98 -2.28
N GLY A 78 4.63 -10.09 -3.24
CA GLY A 78 3.31 -9.92 -3.85
C GLY A 78 2.84 -11.09 -4.75
N SER A 79 3.69 -12.09 -5.01
CA SER A 79 3.32 -13.30 -5.76
C SER A 79 3.83 -14.57 -5.10
N LEU A 80 3.17 -15.71 -5.40
CA LEU A 80 3.58 -17.02 -4.87
C LEU A 80 4.99 -17.43 -5.31
N GLN A 81 5.41 -17.00 -6.49
CA GLN A 81 6.66 -17.43 -7.15
C GLN A 81 7.85 -16.51 -6.87
N GLU A 82 7.59 -15.29 -6.43
CA GLU A 82 8.67 -14.36 -6.11
C GLU A 82 9.57 -14.94 -5.02
N GLY A 83 10.89 -14.84 -5.22
CA GLY A 83 11.88 -15.45 -4.34
C GLY A 83 12.32 -16.87 -4.73
N LEU A 84 11.74 -17.50 -5.78
CA LEU A 84 12.15 -18.85 -6.22
C LEU A 84 13.67 -18.95 -6.48
N LEU A 85 14.26 -17.92 -7.10
CA LEU A 85 15.71 -17.87 -7.35
C LEU A 85 16.55 -17.94 -6.05
N TYR A 86 15.94 -17.60 -4.95
CA TYR A 86 16.59 -17.54 -3.62
C TYR A 86 16.16 -18.69 -2.69
N GLY A 87 15.34 -19.62 -3.17
CA GLY A 87 14.77 -20.66 -2.31
C GLY A 87 13.79 -20.13 -1.25
N LEU A 88 13.21 -18.94 -1.49
CA LEU A 88 12.41 -18.17 -0.54
C LEU A 88 11.04 -17.75 -1.12
N SER A 89 10.51 -18.51 -2.08
CA SER A 89 9.13 -18.29 -2.52
C SER A 89 8.13 -18.57 -1.39
N LEU A 90 6.93 -18.02 -1.48
CA LEU A 90 5.92 -18.23 -0.43
C LEU A 90 5.69 -19.71 -0.10
N PRO A 91 5.55 -20.65 -1.07
CA PRO A 91 5.45 -22.07 -0.76
C PRO A 91 6.67 -22.63 -0.02
N GLN A 92 7.89 -22.24 -0.41
CA GLN A 92 9.12 -22.70 0.23
C GLN A 92 9.25 -22.16 1.66
N LEU A 93 8.90 -20.90 1.89
CA LEU A 93 8.85 -20.30 3.22
C LEU A 93 7.82 -21.00 4.11
N ALA A 94 6.60 -21.17 3.60
CA ALA A 94 5.53 -21.84 4.35
C ALA A 94 5.89 -23.30 4.72
N GLU A 95 6.56 -24.02 3.81
CA GLU A 95 7.04 -25.37 4.09
C GLU A 95 8.20 -25.38 5.09
N GLY A 96 9.20 -24.52 4.88
CA GLY A 96 10.40 -24.51 5.73
C GLY A 96 10.15 -24.01 7.15
N LEU A 97 9.11 -23.23 7.37
CA LEU A 97 8.70 -22.71 8.69
C LEU A 97 7.54 -23.47 9.31
N ASP A 98 6.98 -24.44 8.60
CA ASP A 98 5.71 -25.10 8.97
C ASP A 98 4.56 -24.10 9.24
N ALA A 99 4.48 -23.06 8.43
CA ALA A 99 3.57 -21.95 8.62
C ALA A 99 2.25 -22.09 7.84
N GLY A 100 1.17 -21.61 8.43
CA GLY A 100 -0.09 -21.40 7.73
C GLY A 100 -0.05 -20.10 6.90
N VAL A 101 -0.71 -20.12 5.74
CA VAL A 101 -0.74 -18.99 4.81
C VAL A 101 -2.14 -18.39 4.76
N LEU A 102 -2.25 -17.11 5.09
CA LEU A 102 -3.43 -16.28 4.83
C LEU A 102 -3.16 -15.43 3.60
N LEU A 103 -3.96 -15.59 2.54
CA LEU A 103 -3.83 -14.76 1.35
C LEU A 103 -4.71 -13.52 1.44
N VAL A 104 -4.12 -12.38 1.15
CA VAL A 104 -4.86 -11.12 0.93
C VAL A 104 -4.95 -10.89 -0.58
N HIS A 105 -6.12 -11.16 -1.15
CA HIS A 105 -6.34 -11.14 -2.60
C HIS A 105 -6.98 -9.82 -3.04
N LEU A 106 -6.32 -9.12 -3.96
CA LEU A 106 -6.90 -7.92 -4.59
C LEU A 106 -8.07 -8.33 -5.48
N TRP A 107 -9.28 -8.06 -5.02
CA TRP A 107 -10.49 -8.38 -5.77
C TRP A 107 -10.65 -7.45 -7.00
N GLN A 108 -10.84 -8.03 -8.15
CA GLN A 108 -11.15 -7.33 -9.40
C GLN A 108 -12.55 -7.71 -9.91
N ASP A 109 -12.73 -8.99 -10.15
CA ASP A 109 -13.97 -9.63 -10.58
C ASP A 109 -13.90 -11.14 -10.33
N SER A 110 -14.92 -11.88 -10.77
CA SER A 110 -14.97 -13.33 -10.56
C SER A 110 -13.86 -14.10 -11.32
N CYS A 111 -13.26 -13.54 -12.37
CA CYS A 111 -12.15 -14.18 -13.07
C CYS A 111 -10.85 -14.16 -12.24
N SER A 112 -10.73 -13.21 -11.31
CA SER A 112 -9.57 -13.14 -10.41
C SER A 112 -9.48 -14.33 -9.43
N VAL A 113 -10.54 -15.14 -9.32
CA VAL A 113 -10.59 -16.38 -8.52
C VAL A 113 -9.61 -17.42 -9.03
N ASP A 114 -9.23 -17.43 -10.31
CA ASP A 114 -8.26 -18.35 -10.86
C ASP A 114 -6.93 -18.33 -10.09
N ALA A 115 -6.49 -17.15 -9.68
CA ALA A 115 -5.27 -16.99 -8.87
C ALA A 115 -5.41 -17.65 -7.49
N LEU A 116 -6.60 -17.60 -6.87
CA LEU A 116 -6.88 -18.25 -5.58
C LEU A 116 -6.92 -19.77 -5.72
N LEU A 117 -7.49 -20.29 -6.80
CA LEU A 117 -7.52 -21.73 -7.09
C LEU A 117 -6.11 -22.27 -7.36
N ALA A 118 -5.29 -21.54 -8.11
CA ALA A 118 -3.89 -21.88 -8.32
C ALA A 118 -3.09 -21.86 -7.00
N ALA A 119 -3.32 -20.87 -6.15
CA ALA A 119 -2.71 -20.80 -4.83
C ALA A 119 -3.10 -22.01 -3.96
N LYS A 120 -4.37 -22.40 -3.97
CA LYS A 120 -4.85 -23.59 -3.26
C LYS A 120 -4.15 -24.86 -3.75
N GLN A 121 -3.99 -25.03 -5.06
CA GLN A 121 -3.28 -26.18 -5.63
C GLN A 121 -1.82 -26.20 -5.19
N THR A 122 -1.18 -25.05 -5.12
CA THR A 122 0.25 -24.92 -4.76
C THR A 122 0.50 -25.08 -3.26
N LEU A 123 -0.33 -24.48 -2.42
CA LEU A 123 -0.13 -24.44 -0.96
C LEU A 123 -0.82 -25.61 -0.22
N GLY A 124 -1.82 -26.23 -0.86
CA GLY A 124 -2.54 -27.36 -0.26
C GLY A 124 -3.13 -27.00 1.11
N ASN A 125 -2.87 -27.84 2.10
CA ASN A 125 -3.37 -27.68 3.48
C ASN A 125 -2.72 -26.52 4.24
N ARG A 126 -1.63 -25.92 3.72
CA ARG A 126 -1.02 -24.73 4.32
C ARG A 126 -1.82 -23.47 4.04
N LEU A 127 -2.67 -23.46 3.03
CA LEU A 127 -3.59 -22.34 2.79
C LEU A 127 -4.71 -22.36 3.84
N VAL A 128 -4.57 -21.51 4.85
CA VAL A 128 -5.56 -21.35 5.93
C VAL A 128 -6.85 -20.73 5.37
N GLY A 129 -6.73 -19.74 4.49
CA GLY A 129 -7.84 -19.09 3.81
C GLY A 129 -7.45 -17.78 3.16
N VAL A 130 -8.46 -16.99 2.81
CA VAL A 130 -8.30 -15.76 2.04
C VAL A 130 -9.07 -14.59 2.64
N VAL A 131 -8.57 -13.38 2.38
CA VAL A 131 -9.29 -12.11 2.55
C VAL A 131 -9.42 -11.48 1.16
N LEU A 132 -10.64 -11.17 0.74
CA LEU A 132 -10.91 -10.43 -0.49
C LEU A 132 -10.74 -8.94 -0.19
N ASN A 133 -9.74 -8.30 -0.78
CA ASN A 133 -9.35 -6.93 -0.46
C ASN A 133 -9.69 -5.95 -1.60
N ALA A 134 -9.86 -4.67 -1.25
CA ALA A 134 -10.12 -3.56 -2.14
C ALA A 134 -11.41 -3.72 -2.98
N VAL A 135 -12.40 -4.38 -2.44
CA VAL A 135 -13.73 -4.55 -3.05
C VAL A 135 -14.44 -3.21 -3.18
N THR A 136 -15.12 -2.97 -4.30
CA THR A 136 -15.95 -1.78 -4.48
C THR A 136 -17.01 -1.75 -3.37
N PRO A 137 -17.18 -0.65 -2.60
CA PRO A 137 -18.09 -0.64 -1.44
C PRO A 137 -19.51 -1.11 -1.74
N GLY A 138 -20.04 -0.77 -2.91
CA GLY A 138 -21.40 -1.22 -3.34
C GLY A 138 -21.52 -2.71 -3.70
N GLU A 139 -20.40 -3.44 -3.82
CA GLU A 139 -20.34 -4.85 -4.18
C GLU A 139 -20.13 -5.78 -2.98
N VAL A 140 -19.72 -5.25 -1.82
CA VAL A 140 -19.37 -6.04 -0.63
C VAL A 140 -20.49 -7.02 -0.27
N GLU A 141 -21.71 -6.55 -0.10
CA GLU A 141 -22.87 -7.37 0.27
C GLU A 141 -23.20 -8.45 -0.78
N SER A 142 -23.00 -8.14 -2.05
CA SER A 142 -23.19 -9.11 -3.14
C SER A 142 -22.13 -10.21 -3.10
N LEU A 143 -20.86 -9.84 -2.86
CA LEU A 143 -19.78 -10.81 -2.73
C LEU A 143 -20.00 -11.72 -1.52
N GLU A 144 -20.38 -11.18 -0.37
CA GLU A 144 -20.66 -11.96 0.83
C GLU A 144 -21.77 -12.98 0.64
N ARG A 145 -22.80 -12.64 -0.15
CA ARG A 145 -23.93 -13.55 -0.41
C ARG A 145 -23.68 -14.58 -1.49
N GLN A 146 -22.88 -14.26 -2.51
CA GLN A 146 -22.73 -15.11 -3.71
C GLN A 146 -21.35 -15.72 -3.85
N VAL A 147 -20.29 -14.91 -3.72
CA VAL A 147 -18.91 -15.34 -4.01
C VAL A 147 -18.31 -16.07 -2.80
N VAL A 148 -18.50 -15.57 -1.60
CA VAL A 148 -17.96 -16.18 -0.39
C VAL A 148 -18.45 -17.63 -0.22
N PRO A 149 -19.77 -17.95 -0.30
CA PRO A 149 -20.22 -19.33 -0.21
C PRO A 149 -19.67 -20.22 -1.34
N ALA A 150 -19.54 -19.67 -2.55
CA ALA A 150 -18.98 -20.42 -3.68
C ALA A 150 -17.51 -20.78 -3.45
N LEU A 151 -16.69 -19.82 -2.95
CA LEU A 151 -15.29 -20.09 -2.60
C LEU A 151 -15.16 -21.10 -1.46
N GLU A 152 -16.01 -20.98 -0.45
CA GLU A 152 -16.03 -21.94 0.67
C GLU A 152 -16.41 -23.35 0.23
N ASN A 153 -17.37 -23.50 -0.69
CA ASN A 153 -17.71 -24.79 -1.30
C ASN A 153 -16.56 -25.38 -2.13
N LEU A 154 -15.70 -24.54 -2.69
CA LEU A 154 -14.47 -24.95 -3.33
C LEU A 154 -13.34 -25.26 -2.33
N GLY A 155 -13.61 -25.16 -1.02
CA GLY A 155 -12.65 -25.40 0.05
C GLY A 155 -11.63 -24.27 0.20
N LEU A 156 -12.02 -23.04 -0.06
CA LEU A 156 -11.27 -21.80 0.18
C LEU A 156 -12.01 -21.01 1.29
N PRO A 157 -11.63 -21.15 2.56
CA PRO A 157 -12.24 -20.36 3.64
C PRO A 157 -12.02 -18.86 3.40
N VAL A 158 -13.08 -18.05 3.52
CA VAL A 158 -13.02 -16.59 3.39
C VAL A 158 -13.16 -15.97 4.77
N PHE A 159 -12.15 -15.22 5.20
CA PHE A 159 -12.12 -14.58 6.51
C PHE A 159 -12.51 -13.10 6.47
N GLY A 160 -12.63 -12.49 5.30
CA GLY A 160 -13.08 -11.11 5.18
C GLY A 160 -13.33 -10.67 3.76
N VAL A 161 -14.17 -9.63 3.63
CA VAL A 161 -14.43 -8.90 2.39
C VAL A 161 -14.19 -7.42 2.68
N MET A 162 -12.98 -6.96 2.41
CA MET A 162 -12.49 -5.62 2.75
C MET A 162 -12.88 -4.60 1.68
N PRO A 163 -13.62 -3.55 2.01
CA PRO A 163 -13.96 -2.51 1.04
C PRO A 163 -12.74 -1.68 0.66
N ARG A 164 -12.73 -1.20 -0.58
CA ARG A 164 -11.75 -0.21 -1.04
C ARG A 164 -11.94 1.10 -0.28
N SER A 165 -10.86 1.61 0.30
CA SER A 165 -10.85 2.89 1.00
C SER A 165 -9.97 3.92 0.29
N PRO A 166 -10.50 5.10 -0.09
CA PRO A 166 -9.68 6.19 -0.59
C PRO A 166 -8.64 6.65 0.43
N LEU A 167 -8.98 6.70 1.73
CA LEU A 167 -8.07 7.09 2.79
C LEU A 167 -6.84 6.18 2.88
N LEU A 168 -7.01 4.86 2.80
CA LEU A 168 -5.88 3.92 2.85
C LEU A 168 -4.97 4.02 1.62
N ARG A 169 -5.50 4.51 0.50
CA ARG A 169 -4.73 4.77 -0.73
C ARG A 169 -4.22 6.21 -0.84
N SER A 170 -4.52 7.07 0.12
CA SER A 170 -4.09 8.46 0.08
C SER A 170 -2.57 8.57 0.20
N VAL A 171 -2.03 9.64 -0.36
CA VAL A 171 -0.62 10.03 -0.23
C VAL A 171 -0.54 11.37 0.47
N THR A 172 0.54 11.65 1.20
CA THR A 172 0.74 12.96 1.79
C THR A 172 1.18 13.97 0.72
N VAL A 173 0.88 15.25 0.94
CA VAL A 173 1.42 16.33 0.10
C VAL A 173 2.95 16.28 0.08
N GLY A 174 3.60 16.00 1.21
CA GLY A 174 5.06 15.86 1.29
C GLY A 174 5.60 14.71 0.44
N GLU A 175 4.88 13.60 0.31
CA GLU A 175 5.25 12.53 -0.62
C GLU A 175 5.16 12.99 -2.07
N LEU A 176 4.11 13.73 -2.43
CA LEU A 176 3.98 14.31 -3.77
C LEU A 176 5.09 15.32 -4.06
N VAL A 177 5.47 16.17 -3.09
CA VAL A 177 6.60 17.10 -3.21
C VAL A 177 7.89 16.34 -3.55
N ARG A 178 8.18 15.27 -2.81
CA ARG A 178 9.41 14.46 -3.03
C ARG A 178 9.41 13.77 -4.40
N ARG A 179 8.32 13.08 -4.75
CA ARG A 179 8.24 12.29 -6.00
C ARG A 179 8.24 13.16 -7.25
N LEU A 180 7.60 14.32 -7.18
CA LEU A 180 7.53 15.28 -8.28
C LEU A 180 8.74 16.22 -8.33
N ASN A 181 9.64 16.17 -7.33
CA ASN A 181 10.66 17.18 -7.12
C ASN A 181 10.06 18.60 -7.19
N ALA A 182 8.90 18.79 -6.56
CA ALA A 182 8.13 19.99 -6.65
C ALA A 182 8.70 21.09 -5.75
N ARG A 183 8.65 22.33 -6.23
CA ARG A 183 8.91 23.52 -5.42
C ARG A 183 7.62 23.91 -4.69
N VAL A 184 7.67 23.98 -3.37
CA VAL A 184 6.57 24.49 -2.55
C VAL A 184 6.58 26.02 -2.63
N ILE A 185 5.46 26.63 -3.02
CA ILE A 185 5.30 28.07 -3.18
C ILE A 185 4.77 28.70 -1.90
N CYS A 186 3.78 28.06 -1.24
CA CYS A 186 3.21 28.49 0.04
C CYS A 186 2.68 27.30 0.83
N CYS A 187 2.36 27.50 2.12
CA CYS A 187 1.82 26.54 3.06
C CYS A 187 2.73 25.29 3.23
N GLU A 188 4.06 25.50 3.37
CA GLU A 188 5.05 24.44 3.50
C GLU A 188 4.82 23.56 4.74
N GLU A 189 4.22 24.09 5.79
CA GLU A 189 3.86 23.39 7.02
C GLU A 189 2.72 22.39 6.87
N ARG A 190 2.02 22.38 5.71
CA ARG A 190 0.84 21.54 5.45
C ARG A 190 1.17 20.27 4.64
N GLN A 191 2.40 19.79 4.71
CA GLN A 191 2.83 18.62 3.94
C GLN A 191 2.27 17.29 4.45
N GLU A 192 1.72 17.24 5.66
CA GLU A 192 1.04 16.07 6.23
C GLU A 192 -0.38 15.83 5.69
N LEU A 193 -0.95 16.81 4.96
CA LEU A 193 -2.29 16.67 4.38
C LEU A 193 -2.37 15.45 3.45
N LEU A 194 -3.45 14.67 3.63
CA LEU A 194 -3.69 13.45 2.87
C LEU A 194 -4.49 13.74 1.60
N VAL A 195 -3.94 13.35 0.47
CA VAL A 195 -4.57 13.43 -0.85
C VAL A 195 -5.16 12.07 -1.19
N GLU A 196 -6.47 11.99 -1.34
CA GLU A 196 -7.20 10.75 -1.63
C GLU A 196 -7.48 10.57 -3.12
N THR A 197 -7.59 11.67 -3.86
CA THR A 197 -7.95 11.65 -5.28
C THR A 197 -7.17 12.67 -6.08
N LEU A 198 -7.01 12.41 -7.38
CA LEU A 198 -6.42 13.32 -8.35
C LEU A 198 -7.51 13.92 -9.23
N SER A 199 -7.37 15.19 -9.57
CA SER A 199 -8.21 15.90 -10.53
C SER A 199 -7.34 16.69 -11.50
N ILE A 200 -7.68 16.62 -12.79
CA ILE A 200 -6.94 17.33 -13.85
C ILE A 200 -7.79 18.53 -14.29
N GLY A 201 -7.23 19.72 -14.15
CA GLY A 201 -7.87 20.96 -14.56
C GLY A 201 -7.73 21.24 -16.07
N ALA A 202 -8.16 20.30 -16.93
CA ALA A 202 -8.11 20.43 -18.37
C ALA A 202 -9.42 20.93 -19.02
N MET A 203 -10.50 21.02 -18.23
CA MET A 203 -11.83 21.42 -18.70
C MET A 203 -12.07 22.94 -18.55
N ASN A 204 -13.22 23.43 -19.00
CA ASN A 204 -13.63 24.81 -18.72
C ASN A 204 -14.04 25.01 -17.26
N VAL A 205 -14.03 26.25 -16.77
CA VAL A 205 -14.26 26.59 -15.36
C VAL A 205 -15.59 26.07 -14.83
N ASN A 206 -16.68 26.20 -15.57
CA ASN A 206 -18.00 25.78 -15.12
C ASN A 206 -18.07 24.28 -14.88
N SER A 207 -17.53 23.48 -15.80
CA SER A 207 -17.43 22.04 -15.66
C SER A 207 -16.46 21.65 -14.53
N ALA A 208 -15.35 22.37 -14.39
CA ALA A 208 -14.37 22.16 -13.32
C ALA A 208 -14.99 22.38 -11.95
N MET A 209 -15.72 23.46 -11.74
CA MET A 209 -16.41 23.78 -10.48
C MET A 209 -17.42 22.69 -10.09
N GLU A 210 -18.24 22.24 -11.04
CA GLU A 210 -19.19 21.14 -10.79
C GLU A 210 -18.49 19.83 -10.42
N PHE A 211 -17.41 19.52 -11.12
CA PHE A 211 -16.63 18.31 -10.90
C PHE A 211 -15.87 18.34 -9.56
N PHE A 212 -15.22 19.46 -9.22
CA PHE A 212 -14.46 19.61 -7.99
C PHE A 212 -15.34 19.58 -6.74
N ARG A 213 -16.55 20.14 -6.80
CA ARG A 213 -17.51 20.12 -5.67
C ARG A 213 -17.97 18.72 -5.26
N ARG A 214 -17.89 17.73 -6.17
CA ARG A 214 -18.26 16.35 -5.92
C ARG A 214 -17.16 15.51 -5.30
N ARG A 215 -15.95 16.05 -5.22
CA ARG A 215 -14.77 15.35 -4.70
C ARG A 215 -14.27 15.98 -3.42
N ARG A 216 -13.58 15.19 -2.63
CA ARG A 216 -12.95 15.65 -1.39
C ARG A 216 -11.49 15.23 -1.38
N ASN A 217 -10.69 15.93 -0.59
CA ASN A 217 -9.29 15.61 -0.33
C ASN A 217 -8.51 15.35 -1.64
N MET A 218 -8.66 16.24 -2.61
CA MET A 218 -8.06 16.06 -3.94
C MET A 218 -6.79 16.89 -4.11
N ALA A 219 -5.84 16.36 -4.89
CA ALA A 219 -4.86 17.17 -5.58
C ALA A 219 -5.43 17.62 -6.92
N VAL A 220 -5.27 18.89 -7.25
CA VAL A 220 -5.62 19.42 -8.57
C VAL A 220 -4.35 19.73 -9.34
N VAL A 221 -4.20 19.14 -10.53
CA VAL A 221 -3.10 19.41 -11.46
C VAL A 221 -3.61 20.25 -12.61
N THR A 222 -3.00 21.42 -12.86
CA THR A 222 -3.36 22.30 -13.96
C THR A 222 -2.16 23.11 -14.44
N GLY A 223 -2.24 23.65 -15.66
CA GLY A 223 -1.20 24.52 -16.20
C GLY A 223 -1.06 25.83 -15.39
N ALA A 224 0.17 26.33 -15.30
CA ALA A 224 0.46 27.60 -14.65
C ALA A 224 -0.18 28.83 -15.37
N ASP A 225 -0.61 28.64 -16.62
CA ASP A 225 -1.32 29.62 -17.47
C ASP A 225 -2.85 29.56 -17.28
N ARG A 226 -3.40 28.60 -16.52
CA ARG A 226 -4.83 28.39 -16.35
C ARG A 226 -5.35 29.00 -15.04
N THR A 227 -5.19 30.30 -14.89
CA THR A 227 -5.57 31.05 -13.68
C THR A 227 -7.05 30.85 -13.30
N ASP A 228 -7.93 30.74 -14.27
CA ASP A 228 -9.36 30.49 -14.10
C ASP A 228 -9.63 29.16 -13.34
N ILE A 229 -8.95 28.08 -13.73
CA ILE A 229 -9.06 26.77 -13.10
C ILE A 229 -8.37 26.74 -11.74
N GLN A 230 -7.27 27.46 -11.58
CA GLN A 230 -6.52 27.54 -10.34
C GLN A 230 -7.40 28.11 -9.20
N PHE A 231 -8.08 29.22 -9.46
CA PHE A 231 -9.03 29.80 -8.50
C PHE A 231 -10.23 28.86 -8.24
N ALA A 232 -10.77 28.24 -9.29
CA ALA A 232 -11.85 27.26 -9.13
C ALA A 232 -11.45 26.07 -8.24
N ALA A 233 -10.20 25.62 -8.35
CA ALA A 233 -9.66 24.55 -7.51
C ALA A 233 -9.53 24.98 -6.05
N LEU A 234 -9.06 26.20 -5.77
CA LEU A 234 -8.93 26.71 -4.40
C LEU A 234 -10.29 26.89 -3.70
N GLU A 235 -11.37 27.17 -4.43
CA GLU A 235 -12.73 27.29 -3.88
C GLU A 235 -13.41 25.91 -3.64
N ALA A 236 -12.69 24.82 -3.90
CA ALA A 236 -13.17 23.46 -3.69
C ALA A 236 -12.43 22.77 -2.53
N SER A 237 -12.77 21.51 -2.22
CA SER A 237 -12.07 20.73 -1.20
C SER A 237 -10.73 20.18 -1.74
N THR A 238 -9.79 21.10 -1.98
CA THR A 238 -8.45 20.81 -2.52
C THR A 238 -7.44 20.73 -1.38
N GLN A 239 -6.68 19.64 -1.33
CA GLN A 239 -5.59 19.43 -0.37
C GLN A 239 -4.26 20.01 -0.86
N CYS A 240 -4.05 20.06 -2.17
CA CYS A 240 -2.96 20.80 -2.78
C CYS A 240 -3.26 21.13 -4.24
N LEU A 241 -2.73 22.26 -4.71
CA LEU A 241 -2.80 22.67 -6.11
C LEU A 241 -1.41 22.57 -6.74
N ILE A 242 -1.29 21.82 -7.84
CA ILE A 242 -0.04 21.54 -8.53
C ILE A 242 -0.04 22.23 -9.89
N LEU A 243 0.90 23.14 -10.08
CA LEU A 243 1.06 23.93 -11.30
C LEU A 243 2.14 23.33 -12.18
N THR A 244 1.79 23.06 -13.44
CA THR A 244 2.69 22.50 -14.47
C THR A 244 3.08 23.54 -15.50
N GLY A 245 4.16 23.29 -16.24
CA GLY A 245 4.65 24.17 -17.31
C GLY A 245 5.47 25.37 -16.83
N ALA A 246 5.87 26.27 -17.71
CA ALA A 246 6.89 27.29 -17.46
C ALA A 246 6.40 28.57 -16.74
N GLY A 247 5.10 28.77 -16.53
CA GLY A 247 4.56 29.97 -15.89
C GLY A 247 4.78 30.00 -14.38
N GLU A 248 4.88 31.21 -13.83
CA GLU A 248 4.85 31.40 -12.37
C GLU A 248 3.43 31.77 -11.91
N PRO A 249 3.02 31.35 -10.69
CA PRO A 249 1.71 31.70 -10.16
C PRO A 249 1.58 33.21 -9.90
N LEU A 250 0.38 33.73 -10.12
CA LEU A 250 0.08 35.12 -9.81
C LEU A 250 0.13 35.38 -8.29
N PRO A 251 0.61 36.56 -7.84
CA PRO A 251 0.62 36.90 -6.40
C PRO A 251 -0.76 36.74 -5.73
N GLN A 252 -1.83 37.08 -6.44
CA GLN A 252 -3.21 36.94 -5.94
C GLN A 252 -3.60 35.48 -5.70
N LEU A 253 -3.10 34.55 -6.54
CA LEU A 253 -3.31 33.13 -6.34
C LEU A 253 -2.58 32.62 -5.10
N ILE A 254 -1.33 33.06 -4.90
CA ILE A 254 -0.53 32.70 -3.72
C ILE A 254 -1.24 33.19 -2.45
N SER A 255 -1.61 34.47 -2.38
CA SER A 255 -2.34 35.01 -1.23
C SER A 255 -3.65 34.25 -0.96
N ARG A 256 -4.38 33.86 -2.02
CA ARG A 256 -5.62 33.10 -1.85
C ARG A 256 -5.37 31.67 -1.36
N ALA A 257 -4.30 31.03 -1.82
CA ALA A 257 -3.90 29.70 -1.34
C ALA A 257 -3.50 29.74 0.14
N GLU A 258 -2.75 30.78 0.56
CA GLU A 258 -2.38 31.01 1.96
C GLU A 258 -3.61 31.25 2.85
N GLU A 259 -4.59 32.07 2.40
CA GLU A 259 -5.85 32.31 3.14
C GLU A 259 -6.66 31.03 3.36
N LEU A 260 -6.57 30.09 2.44
CA LEU A 260 -7.32 28.82 2.47
C LEU A 260 -6.51 27.64 3.02
N ASP A 261 -5.27 27.88 3.46
CA ASP A 261 -4.35 26.84 3.95
C ASP A 261 -4.11 25.72 2.92
N VAL A 262 -4.06 26.04 1.62
CA VAL A 262 -3.88 25.07 0.54
C VAL A 262 -2.45 25.15 -0.01
N PRO A 263 -1.61 24.11 0.15
CA PRO A 263 -0.29 24.07 -0.44
C PRO A 263 -0.31 24.26 -1.95
N LEU A 264 0.47 25.22 -2.43
CA LEU A 264 0.67 25.49 -3.84
C LEU A 264 2.03 24.94 -4.27
N LEU A 265 2.01 23.98 -5.17
CA LEU A 265 3.19 23.28 -5.66
C LEU A 265 3.47 23.66 -7.12
N LYS A 266 4.74 23.80 -7.47
CA LYS A 266 5.20 24.07 -8.84
C LYS A 266 6.12 22.96 -9.30
N VAL A 267 5.86 22.41 -10.48
CA VAL A 267 6.67 21.37 -11.11
C VAL A 267 7.12 21.78 -12.51
N ASP A 268 8.28 21.28 -12.92
CA ASP A 268 8.83 21.53 -14.26
C ASP A 268 8.26 20.57 -15.31
N HIS A 269 7.70 19.45 -14.87
CA HIS A 269 7.06 18.48 -15.76
C HIS A 269 5.81 19.03 -16.42
N ASP A 270 5.45 18.47 -17.57
CA ASP A 270 4.13 18.72 -18.16
C ASP A 270 3.01 18.03 -17.34
N THR A 271 1.77 18.33 -17.68
CA THR A 271 0.61 17.82 -16.95
C THR A 271 0.53 16.29 -17.01
N LEU A 272 0.84 15.67 -18.16
CA LEU A 272 0.72 14.21 -18.32
C LEU A 272 1.76 13.48 -17.48
N ALA A 273 3.03 13.86 -17.56
CA ALA A 273 4.10 13.30 -16.77
C ALA A 273 3.85 13.48 -15.26
N THR A 274 3.33 14.65 -14.86
CA THR A 274 2.95 14.91 -13.46
C THR A 274 1.86 13.95 -12.98
N VAL A 275 0.82 13.74 -13.79
CA VAL A 275 -0.28 12.82 -13.49
C VAL A 275 0.22 11.38 -13.38
N GLU A 276 1.09 10.93 -14.26
CA GLU A 276 1.67 9.58 -14.22
C GLU A 276 2.44 9.32 -12.91
N VAL A 277 3.26 10.27 -12.48
CA VAL A 277 3.99 10.17 -11.20
C VAL A 277 3.03 10.09 -10.00
N ILE A 278 1.95 10.90 -10.00
CA ILE A 278 0.96 10.90 -8.93
C ILE A 278 0.17 9.58 -8.91
N GLU A 279 -0.26 9.08 -10.07
CA GLU A 279 -0.97 7.78 -10.17
C GLU A 279 -0.09 6.62 -9.70
N GLN A 280 1.20 6.65 -10.01
CA GLN A 280 2.16 5.69 -9.47
C GLN A 280 2.29 5.82 -7.95
N ALA A 281 2.27 7.03 -7.40
CA ALA A 281 2.30 7.25 -5.96
C ALA A 281 1.10 6.58 -5.27
N PHE A 282 -0.12 6.76 -5.79
CA PHE A 282 -1.32 6.08 -5.29
C PHE A 282 -1.29 4.55 -5.41
N GLY A 283 -0.52 4.01 -6.35
CA GLY A 283 -0.33 2.56 -6.54
C GLY A 283 0.62 1.92 -5.53
N HIS A 284 1.48 2.71 -4.89
CA HIS A 284 2.56 2.22 -4.01
C HIS A 284 2.53 2.92 -2.65
N VAL A 285 1.34 3.04 -2.08
CA VAL A 285 1.14 3.65 -0.75
C VAL A 285 1.53 2.66 0.32
N ARG A 286 2.33 3.11 1.29
CA ARG A 286 2.62 2.41 2.53
C ARG A 286 1.78 2.97 3.68
N LEU A 287 1.50 2.14 4.67
CA LEU A 287 0.79 2.56 5.88
C LEU A 287 1.81 3.11 6.89
N HIS A 288 2.16 4.38 6.77
CA HIS A 288 3.10 5.04 7.69
C HIS A 288 2.46 6.13 8.54
N GLU A 289 1.17 6.39 8.36
CA GLU A 289 0.45 7.38 9.15
C GLU A 289 -0.48 6.71 10.17
N ALA A 290 -0.38 7.14 11.43
CA ALA A 290 -1.18 6.59 12.54
C ALA A 290 -2.70 6.63 12.27
N VAL A 291 -3.19 7.67 11.58
CA VAL A 291 -4.61 7.78 11.22
C VAL A 291 -5.05 6.66 10.27
N LYS A 292 -4.19 6.27 9.32
CA LYS A 292 -4.48 5.15 8.42
C LYS A 292 -4.43 3.81 9.16
N ALA A 293 -3.46 3.63 10.06
CA ALA A 293 -3.37 2.42 10.87
C ALA A 293 -4.63 2.23 11.73
N THR A 294 -5.04 3.26 12.46
CA THR A 294 -6.28 3.24 13.26
C THR A 294 -7.51 2.92 12.40
N TYR A 295 -7.60 3.51 11.22
CA TYR A 295 -8.70 3.25 10.30
C TYR A 295 -8.65 1.83 9.72
N ALA A 296 -7.46 1.31 9.41
CA ALA A 296 -7.30 -0.06 8.93
C ALA A 296 -7.71 -1.09 9.98
N PHE A 297 -7.34 -0.88 11.25
CA PHE A 297 -7.80 -1.73 12.36
C PHE A 297 -9.32 -1.79 12.42
N ARG A 298 -9.99 -0.64 12.39
CA ARG A 298 -11.45 -0.59 12.41
C ARG A 298 -12.08 -1.32 11.22
N LEU A 299 -11.54 -1.14 10.01
CA LEU A 299 -12.02 -1.88 8.84
C LEU A 299 -11.86 -3.39 8.98
N VAL A 300 -10.74 -3.85 9.54
CA VAL A 300 -10.52 -5.28 9.79
C VAL A 300 -11.53 -5.81 10.81
N GLU A 301 -11.79 -5.09 11.90
CA GLU A 301 -12.80 -5.47 12.90
C GLU A 301 -14.21 -5.53 12.31
N GLU A 302 -14.58 -4.57 11.44
CA GLU A 302 -15.91 -4.48 10.83
C GLU A 302 -16.14 -5.52 9.70
N HIS A 303 -15.10 -5.92 8.97
CA HIS A 303 -15.21 -6.69 7.73
C HIS A 303 -14.51 -8.05 7.75
N CYS A 304 -13.76 -8.39 8.80
CA CYS A 304 -13.09 -9.67 8.95
C CYS A 304 -13.69 -10.52 10.09
N ARG A 305 -13.79 -11.81 9.85
CA ARG A 305 -14.25 -12.82 10.82
C ARG A 305 -13.05 -13.32 11.63
N LEU A 306 -12.50 -12.46 12.50
CA LEU A 306 -11.27 -12.72 13.25
C LEU A 306 -11.39 -13.96 14.15
N ASP A 307 -12.54 -14.17 14.82
CA ASP A 307 -12.78 -15.35 15.65
C ASP A 307 -12.62 -16.66 14.86
N ARG A 308 -13.12 -16.66 13.63
CA ARG A 308 -13.03 -17.81 12.73
C ARG A 308 -11.57 -18.03 12.27
N LEU A 309 -10.86 -16.93 11.98
CA LEU A 309 -9.43 -16.99 11.63
C LEU A 309 -8.60 -17.52 12.79
N PHE A 310 -8.79 -16.99 13.99
CA PHE A 310 -8.05 -17.43 15.17
C PHE A 310 -8.36 -18.89 15.51
N SER A 311 -9.60 -19.33 15.37
CA SER A 311 -9.97 -20.72 15.53
C SER A 311 -9.29 -21.63 14.50
N ALA A 312 -9.19 -21.19 13.23
CA ALA A 312 -8.51 -21.95 12.17
C ALA A 312 -6.99 -22.06 12.39
N LEU A 313 -6.41 -21.09 13.10
CA LEU A 313 -4.99 -21.04 13.48
C LEU A 313 -4.71 -21.68 14.86
N ASN A 314 -5.72 -22.22 15.54
CA ASN A 314 -5.63 -22.69 16.94
C ASN A 314 -5.10 -21.63 17.91
N LEU A 315 -5.37 -20.35 17.63
CA LEU A 315 -5.03 -19.23 18.51
C LEU A 315 -6.13 -18.99 19.54
N PRO A 316 -5.80 -18.49 20.75
CA PRO A 316 -6.81 -18.15 21.74
C PRO A 316 -7.72 -17.03 21.22
N VAL A 317 -9.03 -17.27 21.23
CA VAL A 317 -10.03 -16.25 20.90
C VAL A 317 -10.26 -15.44 22.18
N HIS A 318 -9.75 -14.22 22.25
CA HIS A 318 -10.13 -13.27 23.29
C HIS A 318 -11.48 -12.67 22.91
N VAL A 319 -12.54 -13.10 23.61
CA VAL A 319 -13.82 -12.40 23.58
C VAL A 319 -13.60 -11.07 24.31
N ALA A 320 -13.61 -9.96 23.56
CA ALA A 320 -13.55 -8.61 24.12
C ALA A 320 -14.88 -8.22 24.77
#